data_95ea3723d95970b48e582e2cdce8a5e1
#
_entry.id   95ea3723d95970b48e582e2cdce8a5e1
#
_cell.length_a   1.000
_cell.length_b   1.000
_cell.length_c   1.000
_cell.angle_alpha   90.00
_cell.angle_beta   90.00
_cell.angle_gamma   90.00
#
_symmetry.space_group_name_H-M   'P 1'
#
loop_
_entity.id
_entity.type
_entity.pdbx_description
1 polymer ?
#
loop_
_entity_poly.entity_id
_entity_poly.type
_entity_poly.pdbx_seq_one_letter_code
_entity_poly.pdbx_strand_id
1 'polypeptide(L)'
;KFNKPVTFINIPHCAERTIFKDYKLPKTHDILLVGAIHVTTKFGPHYPLRQKMLEVLMEMSDDYKVGVYQHPGYVLGDAHENRYAVDFAKAINSAKICVTCSGMPKSRFGKYVEIPACNTAISADIPNEEQGAFEKFVIEINVEDDNDTIINKLKHYLDNEEELKKITQRGYLLMNKYTQDWYASVFINKLNSILNS
;
A
#
# COMPACT_ATOMS: atom_id res chain seq x y z
N LYS A 1 -12.60 23.06 -23.86
CA LYS A 1 -13.92 23.30 -23.22
C LYS A 1 -14.89 22.27 -23.77
N PHE A 2 -15.57 21.54 -22.90
CA PHE A 2 -16.64 20.62 -23.30
C PHE A 2 -17.90 21.45 -23.58
N ASN A 3 -18.53 21.23 -24.75
CA ASN A 3 -19.77 21.94 -25.16
C ASN A 3 -21.04 21.21 -24.59
N LYS A 4 -20.87 20.10 -23.91
CA LYS A 4 -21.93 19.30 -23.26
C LYS A 4 -21.63 19.06 -21.80
N PRO A 5 -22.63 18.82 -20.94
CA PRO A 5 -22.40 18.39 -19.58
C PRO A 5 -21.52 17.14 -19.55
N VAL A 6 -20.52 17.13 -18.68
CA VAL A 6 -19.60 16.01 -18.50
C VAL A 6 -19.73 15.51 -17.06
N THR A 7 -19.96 14.23 -16.91
CA THR A 7 -19.97 13.56 -15.59
C THR A 7 -18.66 12.84 -15.38
N PHE A 8 -17.99 13.11 -14.26
CA PHE A 8 -16.77 12.44 -13.85
C PHE A 8 -17.09 11.31 -12.89
N ILE A 9 -16.55 10.11 -13.15
CA ILE A 9 -16.63 8.97 -12.26
C ILE A 9 -15.21 8.65 -11.81
N ASN A 10 -14.92 8.83 -10.52
CA ASN A 10 -13.63 8.45 -9.96
C ASN A 10 -13.63 6.96 -9.61
N ILE A 11 -12.67 6.21 -10.15
CA ILE A 11 -12.39 4.81 -9.81
C ILE A 11 -10.95 4.76 -9.34
N PRO A 12 -10.71 4.70 -8.02
CA PRO A 12 -9.37 4.65 -7.47
C PRO A 12 -8.72 3.28 -7.69
N HIS A 13 -7.43 3.16 -7.39
CA HIS A 13 -6.75 1.86 -7.41
C HIS A 13 -7.49 0.83 -6.56
N CYS A 14 -7.59 -0.38 -7.07
CA CYS A 14 -8.24 -1.52 -6.41
C CYS A 14 -7.33 -2.76 -6.49
N ALA A 15 -7.55 -3.71 -5.59
CA ALA A 15 -6.79 -4.94 -5.54
C ALA A 15 -7.43 -6.02 -6.44
N GLU A 16 -6.59 -6.72 -7.21
CA GLU A 16 -6.97 -7.94 -7.92
C GLU A 16 -6.89 -9.13 -6.96
N ARG A 17 -8.05 -9.71 -6.60
CA ARG A 17 -8.18 -10.74 -5.55
C ARG A 17 -7.53 -12.07 -5.91
N THR A 18 -7.34 -12.37 -7.17
CA THR A 18 -6.66 -13.61 -7.58
C THR A 18 -5.15 -13.53 -7.34
N ILE A 19 -4.61 -12.30 -7.30
CA ILE A 19 -3.20 -11.98 -7.11
C ILE A 19 -2.93 -11.53 -5.67
N PHE A 20 -3.58 -10.45 -5.21
CA PHE A 20 -3.37 -9.90 -3.88
C PHE A 20 -4.31 -10.55 -2.87
N LYS A 21 -3.81 -11.55 -2.17
CA LYS A 21 -4.55 -12.38 -1.21
C LYS A 21 -3.63 -12.92 -0.13
N ASP A 22 -4.20 -13.49 0.90
CA ASP A 22 -3.44 -14.24 1.89
C ASP A 22 -2.98 -15.58 1.33
N TYR A 23 -1.68 -15.70 1.05
CA TYR A 23 -1.02 -16.94 0.61
C TYR A 23 -0.67 -17.87 1.78
N LYS A 24 -0.88 -17.44 3.02
CA LYS A 24 -0.52 -18.19 4.24
C LYS A 24 0.95 -18.58 4.32
N LEU A 25 1.82 -17.72 3.77
CA LEU A 25 3.26 -17.93 3.81
C LEU A 25 3.82 -17.62 5.21
N PRO A 26 4.90 -18.27 5.61
CA PRO A 26 5.65 -17.90 6.82
C PRO A 26 6.13 -16.45 6.72
N LYS A 27 6.10 -15.72 7.82
CA LYS A 27 6.64 -14.36 7.90
C LYS A 27 8.17 -14.44 7.99
N THR A 28 8.86 -14.15 6.90
CA THR A 28 10.33 -14.20 6.78
C THR A 28 10.99 -12.85 7.00
N HIS A 29 10.21 -11.76 6.93
CA HIS A 29 10.65 -10.40 7.21
C HIS A 29 9.78 -9.79 8.31
N ASP A 30 10.42 -9.06 9.22
CA ASP A 30 9.70 -8.23 10.17
C ASP A 30 9.17 -6.97 9.47
N ILE A 31 10.03 -6.33 8.66
CA ILE A 31 9.65 -5.15 7.88
C ILE A 31 10.13 -5.29 6.43
N LEU A 32 9.26 -4.97 5.48
CA LEU A 32 9.57 -4.92 4.06
C LEU A 32 9.18 -3.55 3.47
N LEU A 33 10.15 -2.80 2.97
CA LEU A 33 9.90 -1.58 2.21
C LEU A 33 9.53 -1.95 0.77
N VAL A 34 8.37 -1.47 0.29
CA VAL A 34 7.84 -1.87 -1.01
C VAL A 34 7.54 -0.68 -1.93
N GLY A 35 7.86 -0.86 -3.20
CA GLY A 35 7.56 0.08 -4.27
C GLY A 35 8.77 0.84 -4.81
N ALA A 36 8.53 1.77 -5.74
CA ALA A 36 9.59 2.59 -6.32
C ALA A 36 10.16 3.56 -5.27
N ILE A 37 11.48 3.68 -5.21
CA ILE A 37 12.17 4.52 -4.21
C ILE A 37 12.83 5.72 -4.90
N HIS A 38 13.63 5.48 -5.91
CA HIS A 38 14.46 6.49 -6.56
C HIS A 38 13.76 7.15 -7.77
N VAL A 39 12.57 7.71 -7.54
CA VAL A 39 11.87 8.48 -8.56
C VAL A 39 11.96 9.96 -8.20
N THR A 40 12.61 10.73 -9.07
CA THR A 40 12.79 12.17 -8.91
C THR A 40 11.94 12.93 -9.91
N THR A 41 11.28 13.98 -9.47
CA THR A 41 10.54 14.93 -10.29
C THR A 41 11.26 16.28 -10.29
N LYS A 42 10.78 17.23 -11.09
CA LYS A 42 11.28 18.63 -11.04
C LYS A 42 11.05 19.32 -9.68
N PHE A 43 10.23 18.73 -8.81
CA PHE A 43 9.92 19.26 -7.49
C PHE A 43 10.61 18.48 -6.35
N GLY A 44 11.51 17.55 -6.69
CA GLY A 44 12.20 16.69 -5.73
C GLY A 44 11.78 15.23 -5.77
N PRO A 45 12.10 14.45 -4.74
CA PRO A 45 11.74 13.03 -4.67
C PRO A 45 10.23 12.82 -4.73
N HIS A 46 9.78 11.89 -5.58
CA HIS A 46 8.35 11.58 -5.67
C HIS A 46 7.83 10.80 -4.46
N TYR A 47 8.72 10.03 -3.82
CA TYR A 47 8.41 9.19 -2.66
C TYR A 47 9.36 9.48 -1.48
N PRO A 48 9.29 10.68 -0.87
CA PRO A 48 10.28 11.09 0.14
C PRO A 48 10.30 10.19 1.37
N LEU A 49 9.15 9.75 1.86
CA LEU A 49 9.08 8.82 3.00
C LEU A 49 9.74 7.48 2.69
N ARG A 50 9.59 6.93 1.48
CA ARG A 50 10.27 5.68 1.13
C ARG A 50 11.80 5.84 1.09
N GLN A 51 12.30 7.01 0.68
CA GLN A 51 13.75 7.27 0.71
C GLN A 51 14.26 7.35 2.15
N LYS A 52 13.55 8.07 3.03
CA LYS A 52 13.86 8.14 4.46
C LYS A 52 13.88 6.76 5.12
N MET A 53 12.95 5.90 4.73
CA MET A 53 12.87 4.54 5.28
C MET A 53 14.08 3.67 4.98
N LEU A 54 14.92 3.99 4.00
CA LEU A 54 16.19 3.26 3.80
C LEU A 54 17.13 3.45 5.00
N GLU A 55 17.24 4.67 5.51
CA GLU A 55 18.06 4.98 6.70
C GLU A 55 17.47 4.30 7.94
N VAL A 56 16.17 4.46 8.17
CA VAL A 56 15.45 3.82 9.29
C VAL A 56 15.64 2.31 9.29
N LEU A 57 15.52 1.65 8.14
CA LEU A 57 15.70 0.20 8.04
C LEU A 57 17.15 -0.22 8.28
N MET A 58 18.13 0.58 7.88
CA MET A 58 19.54 0.32 8.21
C MET A 58 19.76 0.34 9.72
N GLU A 59 19.21 1.32 10.43
CA GLU A 59 19.30 1.41 11.89
C GLU A 59 18.59 0.24 12.61
N MET A 60 17.56 -0.33 12.01
CA MET A 60 16.81 -1.47 12.57
C MET A 60 17.38 -2.84 12.19
N SER A 61 18.33 -2.93 11.27
CA SER A 61 18.78 -4.19 10.66
C SER A 61 19.52 -5.13 11.60
N ASP A 62 20.08 -4.64 12.71
CA ASP A 62 20.77 -5.46 13.70
C ASP A 62 19.79 -6.27 14.56
N ASP A 63 18.59 -5.73 14.81
CA ASP A 63 17.59 -6.32 15.70
C ASP A 63 16.46 -7.04 14.95
N TYR A 64 16.15 -6.61 13.71
CA TYR A 64 14.99 -7.06 12.95
C TYR A 64 15.35 -7.51 11.53
N LYS A 65 14.60 -8.47 11.01
CA LYS A 65 14.73 -8.91 9.61
C LYS A 65 14.05 -7.90 8.68
N VAL A 66 14.85 -6.98 8.17
CA VAL A 66 14.39 -5.93 7.26
C VAL A 66 14.73 -6.27 5.81
N GLY A 67 13.93 -5.78 4.87
CA GLY A 67 14.16 -5.97 3.45
C GLY A 67 13.59 -4.85 2.59
N VAL A 68 14.04 -4.82 1.34
CA VAL A 68 13.55 -3.87 0.32
C VAL A 68 13.12 -4.65 -0.92
N TYR A 69 11.87 -4.51 -1.31
CA TYR A 69 11.35 -5.02 -2.57
C TYR A 69 11.12 -3.85 -3.52
N GLN A 70 12.14 -3.53 -4.30
CA GLN A 70 12.09 -2.42 -5.24
C GLN A 70 11.18 -2.76 -6.43
N HIS A 71 10.37 -1.78 -6.85
CA HIS A 71 9.57 -1.92 -8.06
C HIS A 71 10.51 -2.06 -9.28
N PRO A 72 10.31 -3.06 -10.15
CA PRO A 72 11.21 -3.39 -11.26
C PRO A 72 11.26 -2.37 -12.40
N GLY A 73 10.36 -1.40 -12.39
CA GLY A 73 10.10 -0.53 -13.52
C GLY A 73 8.94 -1.03 -14.38
N TYR A 74 8.69 -0.30 -15.45
CA TYR A 74 7.57 -0.58 -16.37
C TYR A 74 8.06 -1.19 -17.71
N VAL A 75 9.36 -1.45 -17.84
CA VAL A 75 9.95 -2.07 -19.04
C VAL A 75 10.03 -3.58 -18.81
N LEU A 76 8.87 -4.21 -18.86
CA LEU A 76 8.76 -5.66 -18.76
C LEU A 76 8.17 -6.18 -20.07
N GLY A 77 8.83 -7.16 -20.68
CA GLY A 77 8.25 -7.88 -21.82
C GLY A 77 7.03 -8.71 -21.38
N ASP A 78 6.06 -8.86 -22.26
CA ASP A 78 4.72 -9.41 -22.04
C ASP A 78 4.62 -10.75 -21.27
N ALA A 79 5.68 -11.55 -21.30
CA ALA A 79 5.69 -12.87 -20.66
C ALA A 79 5.88 -12.85 -19.12
N HIS A 80 6.22 -11.70 -18.53
CA HIS A 80 6.60 -11.62 -17.13
C HIS A 80 5.59 -10.90 -16.22
N GLU A 81 4.61 -10.20 -16.74
CA GLU A 81 3.73 -9.31 -16.00
C GLU A 81 2.92 -10.01 -14.90
N ASN A 82 2.25 -11.11 -15.22
CA ASN A 82 1.42 -11.83 -14.23
C ASN A 82 2.26 -12.52 -13.15
N ARG A 83 3.40 -13.10 -13.51
CA ARG A 83 4.34 -13.71 -12.56
C ARG A 83 4.88 -12.67 -11.60
N TYR A 84 5.20 -11.48 -12.12
CA TYR A 84 5.75 -10.39 -11.34
C TYR A 84 4.79 -9.91 -10.24
N ALA A 85 3.53 -9.72 -10.58
CA ALA A 85 2.51 -9.31 -9.63
C ALA A 85 2.29 -10.38 -8.54
N VAL A 86 2.30 -11.67 -8.90
CA VAL A 86 2.19 -12.79 -7.95
C VAL A 86 3.41 -12.85 -7.03
N ASP A 87 4.63 -12.71 -7.55
CA ASP A 87 5.85 -12.74 -6.74
C ASP A 87 5.88 -11.54 -5.78
N PHE A 88 5.45 -10.37 -6.22
CA PHE A 88 5.30 -9.20 -5.38
C PHE A 88 4.25 -9.41 -4.26
N ALA A 89 3.09 -9.96 -4.59
CA ALA A 89 2.04 -10.26 -3.61
C ALA A 89 2.52 -11.27 -2.56
N LYS A 90 3.30 -12.29 -2.97
CA LYS A 90 3.93 -13.26 -2.06
C LYS A 90 4.99 -12.60 -1.17
N ALA A 91 5.81 -11.71 -1.72
CA ALA A 91 6.77 -10.95 -0.93
C ALA A 91 6.07 -10.10 0.15
N ILE A 92 4.99 -9.39 -0.21
CA ILE A 92 4.14 -8.69 0.77
C ILE A 92 3.63 -9.66 1.83
N ASN A 93 3.03 -10.78 1.41
CA ASN A 93 2.45 -11.75 2.35
C ASN A 93 3.50 -12.37 3.31
N SER A 94 4.77 -12.42 2.91
CA SER A 94 5.87 -12.94 3.73
C SER A 94 6.44 -11.94 4.76
N ALA A 95 5.95 -10.72 4.81
CA ALA A 95 6.36 -9.71 5.79
C ALA A 95 5.31 -9.54 6.89
N LYS A 96 5.75 -9.15 8.11
CA LYS A 96 4.85 -8.74 9.19
C LYS A 96 4.28 -7.35 8.91
N ILE A 97 5.16 -6.40 8.59
CA ILE A 97 4.82 -5.02 8.24
C ILE A 97 5.40 -4.69 6.87
N CYS A 98 4.59 -4.16 5.96
CA CYS A 98 5.08 -3.54 4.73
C CYS A 98 5.01 -2.01 4.84
N VAL A 99 6.11 -1.35 4.48
CA VAL A 99 6.20 0.12 4.48
C VAL A 99 6.04 0.65 3.06
N THR A 100 5.26 1.72 2.92
CA THR A 100 5.04 2.45 1.66
C THR A 100 4.77 3.93 1.93
N CYS A 101 4.30 4.68 0.93
CA CYS A 101 3.84 6.06 1.13
C CYS A 101 2.84 6.51 0.06
N SER A 102 2.11 7.59 0.36
CA SER A 102 1.20 8.28 -0.56
C SER A 102 1.92 9.13 -1.62
N GLY A 103 3.25 9.31 -1.48
CA GLY A 103 4.05 10.17 -2.34
C GLY A 103 3.73 11.66 -2.21
N MET A 104 4.37 12.48 -3.04
CA MET A 104 4.15 13.93 -3.05
C MET A 104 2.68 14.35 -3.23
N PRO A 105 1.86 13.68 -4.07
CA PRO A 105 0.47 14.07 -4.24
C PRO A 105 -0.44 13.67 -3.07
N LYS A 106 0.08 12.98 -2.05
CA LYS A 106 -0.71 12.44 -0.93
C LYS A 106 -1.90 11.59 -1.42
N SER A 107 -1.67 10.80 -2.47
CA SER A 107 -2.70 10.00 -3.13
C SER A 107 -2.71 8.55 -2.66
N ARG A 108 -3.88 7.94 -2.68
CA ARG A 108 -4.06 6.52 -2.40
C ARG A 108 -3.58 5.68 -3.58
N PHE A 109 -2.31 5.30 -3.58
CA PHE A 109 -1.75 4.37 -4.56
C PHE A 109 -2.17 2.91 -4.29
N GLY A 110 -1.95 2.03 -5.27
CA GLY A 110 -2.31 0.62 -5.19
C GLY A 110 -1.80 -0.09 -3.92
N LYS A 111 -0.63 0.28 -3.41
CA LYS A 111 -0.03 -0.32 -2.19
C LYS A 111 -0.93 -0.24 -0.96
N TYR A 112 -1.76 0.79 -0.85
CA TYR A 112 -2.71 0.95 0.26
C TYR A 112 -3.82 -0.10 0.30
N VAL A 113 -4.07 -0.76 -0.84
CA VAL A 113 -5.05 -1.84 -0.95
C VAL A 113 -4.38 -3.21 -1.17
N GLU A 114 -3.25 -3.25 -1.86
CA GLU A 114 -2.50 -4.47 -2.15
C GLU A 114 -1.90 -5.10 -0.89
N ILE A 115 -1.29 -4.28 -0.02
CA ILE A 115 -0.64 -4.74 1.23
C ILE A 115 -1.66 -5.38 2.18
N PRO A 116 -2.74 -4.70 2.58
CA PRO A 116 -3.72 -5.30 3.46
C PRO A 116 -4.45 -6.50 2.83
N ALA A 117 -4.67 -6.50 1.50
CA ALA A 117 -5.27 -7.64 0.80
C ALA A 117 -4.41 -8.91 0.92
N CYS A 118 -3.11 -8.78 1.11
CA CYS A 118 -2.20 -9.89 1.40
C CYS A 118 -2.12 -10.28 2.89
N ASN A 119 -3.04 -9.82 3.74
CA ASN A 119 -3.03 -10.06 5.19
C ASN A 119 -1.68 -9.68 5.84
N THR A 120 -1.23 -8.46 5.53
CA THR A 120 0.01 -7.87 6.03
C THR A 120 -0.29 -6.47 6.55
N ALA A 121 0.31 -6.08 7.67
CA ALA A 121 0.16 -4.73 8.20
C ALA A 121 0.83 -3.72 7.27
N ILE A 122 0.21 -2.56 7.11
CA ILE A 122 0.75 -1.44 6.35
C ILE A 122 1.23 -0.35 7.29
N SER A 123 2.45 0.14 7.06
CA SER A 123 2.96 1.37 7.67
C SER A 123 3.20 2.40 6.58
N ALA A 124 2.60 3.57 6.72
CA ALA A 124 2.64 4.64 5.72
C ALA A 124 2.11 5.96 6.29
N ASP A 125 2.28 7.04 5.56
CA ASP A 125 1.50 8.26 5.77
C ASP A 125 0.04 8.07 5.32
N ILE A 126 -0.89 8.84 5.87
CA ILE A 126 -2.30 8.75 5.51
C ILE A 126 -2.56 9.53 4.21
N PRO A 127 -3.15 8.91 3.16
CA PRO A 127 -3.49 9.62 1.94
C PRO A 127 -4.67 10.57 2.14
N ASN A 128 -4.81 11.57 1.26
CA ASN A 128 -5.92 12.53 1.35
C ASN A 128 -7.29 11.89 1.08
N GLU A 129 -7.31 10.84 0.25
CA GLU A 129 -8.55 10.12 -0.06
C GLU A 129 -8.88 9.11 1.06
N GLU A 130 -10.13 9.13 1.51
CA GLU A 130 -10.68 8.12 2.44
C GLU A 130 -9.93 8.01 3.78
N GLN A 131 -9.39 9.12 4.30
CA GLN A 131 -8.60 9.19 5.53
C GLN A 131 -9.22 8.38 6.67
N GLY A 132 -10.48 8.62 7.00
CA GLY A 132 -11.16 7.94 8.10
C GLY A 132 -11.29 6.42 7.97
N ALA A 133 -11.03 5.85 6.78
CA ALA A 133 -10.91 4.40 6.60
C ALA A 133 -9.49 3.93 6.89
N PHE A 134 -8.47 4.62 6.35
CA PHE A 134 -7.07 4.22 6.46
C PHE A 134 -6.49 4.44 7.86
N GLU A 135 -6.86 5.50 8.57
CA GLU A 135 -6.49 5.75 9.97
C GLU A 135 -6.79 4.58 10.91
N LYS A 136 -7.74 3.72 10.55
CA LYS A 136 -8.15 2.60 11.39
C LYS A 136 -7.21 1.41 11.36
N PHE A 137 -6.34 1.30 10.34
CA PHE A 137 -5.49 0.12 10.15
C PHE A 137 -4.08 0.42 9.63
N VAL A 138 -3.77 1.66 9.27
CA VAL A 138 -2.41 2.06 8.88
C VAL A 138 -1.63 2.40 10.14
N ILE A 139 -0.43 1.83 10.27
CA ILE A 139 0.57 2.30 11.24
C ILE A 139 1.12 3.60 10.67
N GLU A 140 0.60 4.71 11.15
CA GLU A 140 0.92 6.02 10.59
C GLU A 140 2.35 6.45 10.93
N ILE A 141 3.11 6.75 9.87
CA ILE A 141 4.44 7.37 9.92
C ILE A 141 4.51 8.46 8.87
N ASN A 142 5.24 9.53 9.15
CA ASN A 142 5.34 10.67 8.25
C ASN A 142 6.81 10.98 7.91
N VAL A 143 7.05 11.65 6.80
CA VAL A 143 8.41 12.06 6.40
C VAL A 143 9.00 13.10 7.36
N GLU A 144 8.16 13.84 8.04
CA GLU A 144 8.50 14.85 9.04
C GLU A 144 8.87 14.24 10.41
N ASP A 145 8.43 13.00 10.71
CA ASP A 145 8.81 12.29 11.94
C ASP A 145 10.33 12.07 11.94
N ASP A 146 11.01 12.20 13.07
CA ASP A 146 12.41 11.78 13.19
C ASP A 146 12.54 10.24 13.12
N ASN A 147 13.77 9.74 12.90
CA ASN A 147 14.00 8.30 12.76
C ASN A 147 13.61 7.55 14.03
N ASP A 148 13.94 8.07 15.21
CA ASP A 148 13.62 7.45 16.50
C ASP A 148 12.10 7.30 16.69
N THR A 149 11.32 8.32 16.32
CA THR A 149 9.85 8.27 16.35
C THR A 149 9.32 7.17 15.45
N ILE A 150 9.82 7.04 14.22
CA ILE A 150 9.41 5.98 13.29
C ILE A 150 9.82 4.61 13.82
N ILE A 151 11.07 4.46 14.28
CA ILE A 151 11.60 3.21 14.84
C ILE A 151 10.76 2.75 16.03
N ASN A 152 10.48 3.64 16.97
CA ASN A 152 9.69 3.33 18.16
C ASN A 152 8.26 2.89 17.81
N LYS A 153 7.62 3.54 16.83
CA LYS A 153 6.30 3.12 16.34
C LYS A 153 6.34 1.70 15.74
N LEU A 154 7.33 1.40 14.91
CA LEU A 154 7.46 0.09 14.27
C LEU A 154 7.79 -1.00 15.30
N LYS A 155 8.74 -0.75 16.22
CA LYS A 155 9.08 -1.65 17.34
C LYS A 155 7.87 -1.94 18.21
N HIS A 156 7.08 -0.94 18.56
CA HIS A 156 5.86 -1.12 19.36
C HIS A 156 4.95 -2.21 18.77
N TYR A 157 4.67 -2.17 17.47
CA TYR A 157 3.83 -3.18 16.82
C TYR A 157 4.53 -4.52 16.64
N LEU A 158 5.84 -4.56 16.40
CA LEU A 158 6.60 -5.80 16.27
C LEU A 158 6.69 -6.55 17.60
N ASP A 159 6.81 -5.81 18.70
CA ASP A 159 6.92 -6.36 20.07
C ASP A 159 5.53 -6.68 20.67
N ASN A 160 4.44 -6.17 20.08
CA ASN A 160 3.06 -6.40 20.53
C ASN A 160 2.26 -7.18 19.47
N GLU A 161 2.51 -8.49 19.39
CA GLU A 161 1.92 -9.35 18.36
C GLU A 161 0.39 -9.27 18.29
N GLU A 162 -0.29 -9.16 19.42
CA GLU A 162 -1.75 -9.04 19.47
C GLU A 162 -2.26 -7.73 18.86
N GLU A 163 -1.56 -6.61 19.05
CA GLU A 163 -1.92 -5.34 18.43
C GLU A 163 -1.64 -5.36 16.93
N LEU A 164 -0.48 -5.88 16.54
CA LEU A 164 -0.13 -6.07 15.13
C LEU A 164 -1.18 -6.93 14.42
N LYS A 165 -1.59 -8.03 15.04
CA LYS A 165 -2.63 -8.91 14.50
C LYS A 165 -3.98 -8.21 14.36
N LYS A 166 -4.39 -7.42 15.35
CA LYS A 166 -5.65 -6.65 15.31
C LYS A 166 -5.66 -5.64 14.17
N ILE A 167 -4.58 -4.86 14.01
CA ILE A 167 -4.50 -3.85 12.95
C ILE A 167 -4.43 -4.49 11.56
N THR A 168 -3.67 -5.58 11.41
CA THR A 168 -3.57 -6.38 10.19
C THR A 168 -4.93 -6.93 9.78
N GLN A 169 -5.63 -7.57 10.70
CA GLN A 169 -6.96 -8.16 10.46
C GLN A 169 -7.98 -7.10 10.07
N ARG A 170 -7.93 -5.93 10.70
CA ARG A 170 -8.82 -4.80 10.36
C ARG A 170 -8.60 -4.33 8.91
N GLY A 171 -7.34 -4.16 8.50
CA GLY A 171 -7.00 -3.82 7.11
C GLY A 171 -7.47 -4.89 6.13
N TYR A 172 -7.18 -6.16 6.42
CA TYR A 172 -7.56 -7.30 5.58
C TYR A 172 -9.08 -7.37 5.35
N LEU A 173 -9.88 -7.20 6.38
CA LEU A 173 -11.35 -7.23 6.29
C LEU A 173 -11.90 -6.06 5.47
N LEU A 174 -11.31 -4.86 5.62
CA LEU A 174 -11.72 -3.69 4.86
C LEU A 174 -11.46 -3.84 3.36
N MET A 175 -10.42 -4.58 2.97
CA MET A 175 -10.04 -4.73 1.56
C MET A 175 -11.06 -5.49 0.71
N ASN A 176 -12.03 -6.18 1.30
CA ASN A 176 -13.17 -6.75 0.56
C ASN A 176 -14.00 -5.69 -0.18
N LYS A 177 -13.92 -4.41 0.24
CA LYS A 177 -14.60 -3.27 -0.39
C LYS A 177 -13.74 -2.51 -1.41
N TYR A 178 -12.51 -2.96 -1.66
CA TYR A 178 -11.56 -2.26 -2.55
C TYR A 178 -11.05 -3.19 -3.65
N THR A 179 -11.92 -4.11 -4.09
CA THR A 179 -11.63 -5.06 -5.15
C THR A 179 -12.08 -4.54 -6.51
N GLN A 180 -11.53 -5.10 -7.58
CA GLN A 180 -11.93 -4.77 -8.94
C GLN A 180 -13.42 -5.06 -9.17
N ASP A 181 -13.93 -6.19 -8.67
CA ASP A 181 -15.34 -6.56 -8.80
C ASP A 181 -16.28 -5.57 -8.11
N TRP A 182 -15.89 -5.10 -6.92
CA TRP A 182 -16.67 -4.10 -6.20
C TRP A 182 -16.74 -2.78 -6.98
N TYR A 183 -15.60 -2.27 -7.48
CA TYR A 183 -15.56 -1.04 -8.25
C TYR A 183 -16.26 -1.18 -9.62
N ALA A 184 -16.19 -2.35 -10.27
CA ALA A 184 -16.96 -2.62 -11.48
C ALA A 184 -18.47 -2.49 -11.21
N SER A 185 -18.95 -3.04 -10.10
CA SER A 185 -20.35 -2.92 -9.69
C SER A 185 -20.74 -1.46 -9.40
N VAL A 186 -19.90 -0.72 -8.69
CA VAL A 186 -20.10 0.72 -8.41
C VAL A 186 -20.17 1.52 -9.72
N PHE A 187 -19.26 1.25 -10.64
CA PHE A 187 -19.23 1.91 -11.96
C PHE A 187 -20.49 1.64 -12.76
N ILE A 188 -20.90 0.37 -12.89
CA ILE A 188 -22.11 -0.03 -13.62
C ILE A 188 -23.36 0.65 -13.03
N ASN A 189 -23.52 0.64 -11.71
CA ASN A 189 -24.64 1.26 -11.05
C ASN A 189 -24.68 2.79 -11.33
N LYS A 190 -23.55 3.45 -11.26
CA LYS A 190 -23.45 4.89 -11.53
C LYS A 190 -23.73 5.22 -13.00
N LEU A 191 -23.21 4.40 -13.92
CA LEU A 191 -23.50 4.53 -15.35
C LEU A 191 -24.99 4.36 -15.65
N ASN A 192 -25.63 3.34 -15.10
CA ASN A 192 -27.08 3.12 -15.26
C ASN A 192 -27.90 4.29 -14.72
N SER A 193 -27.49 4.89 -13.59
CA SER A 193 -28.20 6.05 -13.05
C SER A 193 -28.10 7.28 -13.96
N ILE A 194 -26.98 7.44 -14.67
CA ILE A 194 -26.78 8.55 -15.63
C ILE A 194 -27.55 8.33 -16.92
N LEU A 195 -27.63 7.08 -17.40
CA LEU A 195 -28.34 6.74 -18.63
C LEU A 195 -29.87 6.79 -18.50
N ASN A 196 -30.37 6.65 -17.27
CA ASN A 196 -31.80 6.65 -16.95
C ASN A 196 -32.30 8.00 -16.41
N SER A 197 -31.43 9.01 -16.32
CA SER A 197 -31.76 10.39 -15.95
C SER A 197 -31.90 11.28 -17.17
#